data_3b3b18b31c2e720f6910a4a20eca8238
#
_entry.id   3b3b18b31c2e720f6910a4a20eca8238
#
_cell.length_a   1.000
_cell.length_b   1.000
_cell.length_c   1.000
_cell.angle_alpha   90.00
_cell.angle_beta   90.00
_cell.angle_gamma   90.00
#
_symmetry.space_group_name_H-M   'P 1'
#
loop_
_entity.id
_entity.type
_entity.pdbx_description
1 polymer ?
#
loop_
_entity_poly.entity_id
_entity_poly.type
_entity_poly.pdbx_seq_one_letter_code
_entity_poly.pdbx_strand_id
1 'polypeptide(L)'
;MKKLLLALATVTLFTTTSFSQWVSKKIDNGFDTPYYIAYTQDGQDAYLKLENYNGIAFYMGGVYICDESVSVDISFLVNGEYQKYTTTGNVSENRKTVFMVDDLNSDPEFLADFKAASVVRIRVNDTTCDTEIYEFKMTGSTAAFNTVSNQK
;
A
#
# COMPACT_ATOMS: atom_id res chain seq x y z
N MET A 1 31.42 55.23 -15.77
CA MET A 1 31.41 53.78 -16.07
C MET A 1 30.61 53.06 -14.95
N LYS A 2 29.35 52.78 -15.20
CA LYS A 2 28.48 52.08 -14.22
C LYS A 2 28.52 50.58 -14.49
N LYS A 3 29.06 49.82 -13.54
CA LYS A 3 29.05 48.35 -13.62
C LYS A 3 27.68 47.83 -13.21
N LEU A 4 26.98 47.28 -14.19
CA LEU A 4 25.70 46.58 -13.99
C LEU A 4 26.00 45.17 -13.46
N LEU A 5 25.73 44.92 -12.19
CA LEU A 5 25.81 43.59 -11.58
C LEU A 5 24.47 42.86 -11.89
N LEU A 6 24.54 41.92 -12.83
CA LEU A 6 23.45 41.03 -13.15
C LEU A 6 23.41 39.90 -12.08
N ALA A 7 22.51 40.00 -11.11
CA ALA A 7 22.24 38.90 -10.16
C ALA A 7 21.39 37.84 -10.85
N LEU A 8 22.01 36.74 -11.22
CA LEU A 8 21.34 35.56 -11.74
C LEU A 8 20.69 34.81 -10.57
N ALA A 9 19.42 35.09 -10.33
CA ALA A 9 18.62 34.31 -9.35
C ALA A 9 18.33 32.92 -9.95
N THR A 10 19.10 31.92 -9.60
CA THR A 10 18.80 30.52 -9.85
C THR A 10 17.63 30.10 -8.99
N VAL A 11 16.42 30.12 -9.56
CA VAL A 11 15.23 29.51 -8.96
C VAL A 11 15.39 27.99 -9.11
N THR A 12 15.90 27.33 -8.08
CA THR A 12 15.85 25.87 -7.95
C THR A 12 14.39 25.47 -7.72
N LEU A 13 13.71 25.08 -8.78
CA LEU A 13 12.43 24.37 -8.70
C LEU A 13 12.67 23.05 -8.01
N PHE A 14 12.45 23.00 -6.70
CA PHE A 14 12.29 21.74 -5.98
C PHE A 14 10.97 21.13 -6.47
N THR A 15 11.03 20.28 -7.47
CA THR A 15 9.96 19.35 -7.74
C THR A 15 9.92 18.40 -6.54
N THR A 16 9.04 18.68 -5.60
CA THR A 16 8.67 17.70 -4.58
C THR A 16 7.97 16.56 -5.32
N THR A 17 8.74 15.55 -5.71
CA THR A 17 8.16 14.26 -6.07
C THR A 17 7.44 13.80 -4.81
N SER A 18 6.11 13.83 -4.83
CA SER A 18 5.28 13.23 -3.81
C SER A 18 5.60 11.73 -3.81
N PHE A 19 6.56 11.32 -2.99
CA PHE A 19 6.81 9.92 -2.75
C PHE A 19 5.64 9.42 -1.92
N SER A 20 4.85 8.52 -2.46
CA SER A 20 3.92 7.71 -1.71
C SER A 20 4.73 7.04 -0.59
N GLN A 21 4.55 7.50 0.62
CA GLN A 21 5.25 6.99 1.80
C GLN A 21 4.23 6.26 2.68
N TRP A 22 4.65 5.15 3.24
CA TRP A 22 3.85 4.46 4.24
C TRP A 22 3.66 5.34 5.48
N VAL A 23 2.41 5.49 5.91
CA VAL A 23 2.03 6.24 7.10
C VAL A 23 1.47 5.26 8.12
N SER A 24 2.03 5.26 9.33
CA SER A 24 1.54 4.43 10.44
C SER A 24 0.74 5.28 11.43
N LYS A 25 -0.37 4.71 11.93
CA LYS A 25 -1.27 5.39 12.87
C LYS A 25 -1.77 4.42 13.93
N LYS A 26 -1.81 4.87 15.19
CA LYS A 26 -2.54 4.20 16.27
C LYS A 26 -4.02 4.54 16.15
N ILE A 27 -4.87 3.53 16.21
CA ILE A 27 -6.32 3.68 16.31
C ILE A 27 -6.72 3.39 17.76
N ASP A 28 -7.34 4.36 18.38
CA ASP A 28 -7.84 4.29 19.75
C ASP A 28 -9.19 5.02 19.78
N ASN A 29 -10.25 4.23 19.89
CA ASN A 29 -11.63 4.75 19.96
C ASN A 29 -12.14 4.89 21.41
N GLY A 30 -11.29 4.55 22.40
CA GLY A 30 -11.62 4.64 23.83
C GLY A 30 -12.52 3.53 24.36
N PHE A 31 -12.92 2.56 23.53
CA PHE A 31 -13.80 1.44 23.90
C PHE A 31 -13.12 0.08 23.74
N ASP A 32 -12.33 -0.10 22.69
CA ASP A 32 -11.65 -1.34 22.35
C ASP A 32 -10.15 -1.25 22.66
N THR A 33 -9.47 -2.40 22.62
CA THR A 33 -8.01 -2.40 22.67
C THR A 33 -7.44 -1.62 21.49
N PRO A 34 -6.60 -0.59 21.74
CA PRO A 34 -5.97 0.17 20.68
C PRO A 34 -5.16 -0.74 19.76
N TYR A 35 -5.22 -0.49 18.45
CA TYR A 35 -4.45 -1.22 17.45
C TYR A 35 -3.75 -0.26 16.48
N TYR A 36 -2.87 -0.81 15.64
CA TYR A 36 -2.08 -0.02 14.70
C TYR A 36 -2.44 -0.36 13.27
N ILE A 37 -2.49 0.67 12.45
CA ILE A 37 -2.60 0.55 10.99
C ILE A 37 -1.41 1.22 10.34
N ALA A 38 -1.07 0.75 9.13
CA ALA A 38 -0.18 1.46 8.23
C ALA A 38 -0.77 1.42 6.83
N TYR A 39 -0.62 2.49 6.05
CA TYR A 39 -1.15 2.55 4.70
C TYR A 39 -0.27 3.38 3.77
N THR A 40 -0.41 3.12 2.48
CA THR A 40 0.14 3.92 1.39
C THR A 40 -0.93 4.11 0.31
N GLN A 41 -0.80 5.14 -0.53
CA GLN A 41 -1.74 5.46 -1.60
C GLN A 41 -1.03 5.48 -2.95
N ASP A 42 -1.74 5.18 -4.02
CA ASP A 42 -1.23 5.20 -5.39
C ASP A 42 -1.25 6.60 -6.05
N GLY A 43 -1.88 7.56 -5.42
CA GLY A 43 -2.10 8.92 -5.95
C GLY A 43 -3.41 9.08 -6.72
N GLN A 44 -4.28 8.03 -6.78
CA GLN A 44 -5.61 8.04 -7.42
C GLN A 44 -6.62 7.71 -6.38
N ASP A 45 -6.79 7.59 -5.34
CA ASP A 45 -7.76 7.17 -4.33
C ASP A 45 -7.56 5.74 -3.83
N ALA A 46 -6.91 4.86 -4.59
CA ALA A 46 -6.60 3.51 -4.12
C ALA A 46 -5.52 3.54 -3.03
N TYR A 47 -5.68 2.69 -2.04
CA TYR A 47 -4.73 2.55 -0.95
C TYR A 47 -4.49 1.08 -0.60
N LEU A 48 -3.27 0.80 -0.15
CA LEU A 48 -2.91 -0.48 0.45
C LEU A 48 -2.71 -0.26 1.96
N LYS A 49 -3.38 -1.07 2.78
CA LYS A 49 -3.38 -0.95 4.24
C LYS A 49 -2.95 -2.26 4.91
N LEU A 50 -2.14 -2.11 5.95
CA LEU A 50 -1.86 -3.13 6.96
C LEU A 50 -2.62 -2.80 8.24
N GLU A 51 -3.14 -3.82 8.90
CA GLU A 51 -3.84 -3.70 10.17
C GLU A 51 -3.45 -4.86 11.10
N ASN A 52 -3.36 -4.59 12.39
CA ASN A 52 -3.17 -5.62 13.42
C ASN A 52 -4.22 -5.44 14.51
N TYR A 53 -5.43 -5.91 14.24
CA TYR A 53 -6.52 -5.97 15.21
C TYR A 53 -6.62 -7.36 15.85
N ASN A 54 -6.66 -8.41 15.01
CA ASN A 54 -6.68 -9.82 15.41
C ASN A 54 -5.61 -10.64 14.67
N GLY A 55 -4.43 -10.05 14.48
CA GLY A 55 -3.37 -10.56 13.60
C GLY A 55 -3.13 -9.58 12.45
N ILE A 56 -2.04 -9.81 11.70
CA ILE A 56 -1.72 -8.99 10.54
C ILE A 56 -2.71 -9.29 9.42
N ALA A 57 -3.35 -8.23 8.91
CA ALA A 57 -4.23 -8.31 7.76
C ALA A 57 -3.87 -7.26 6.72
N PHE A 58 -3.97 -7.65 5.45
CA PHE A 58 -3.75 -6.78 4.30
C PHE A 58 -5.09 -6.42 3.68
N TYR A 59 -5.25 -5.14 3.39
CA TYR A 59 -6.44 -4.59 2.74
C TYR A 59 -6.03 -3.71 1.58
N MET A 60 -6.81 -3.77 0.52
CA MET A 60 -6.79 -2.77 -0.54
C MET A 60 -8.13 -2.05 -0.54
N GLY A 61 -8.12 -0.74 -0.63
CA GLY A 61 -9.33 0.07 -0.66
C GLY A 61 -9.25 1.22 -1.66
N GLY A 62 -10.35 1.96 -1.79
CA GLY A 62 -10.47 3.02 -2.80
C GLY A 62 -10.76 2.50 -4.21
N VAL A 63 -11.13 1.22 -4.34
CA VAL A 63 -11.42 0.53 -5.61
C VAL A 63 -12.91 0.20 -5.68
N TYR A 64 -13.45 0.06 -6.88
CA TYR A 64 -14.82 -0.38 -7.07
C TYR A 64 -14.83 -1.82 -7.57
N ILE A 65 -15.60 -2.69 -6.91
CA ILE A 65 -15.66 -4.13 -7.18
C ILE A 65 -17.11 -4.57 -7.27
N CYS A 66 -17.45 -5.35 -8.28
CA CYS A 66 -18.79 -5.84 -8.52
C CYS A 66 -19.06 -7.18 -7.84
N ASP A 67 -18.07 -8.06 -7.79
CA ASP A 67 -18.21 -9.39 -7.21
C ASP A 67 -18.08 -9.37 -5.67
N GLU A 68 -18.56 -10.39 -5.00
CA GLU A 68 -18.46 -10.55 -3.53
C GLU A 68 -17.10 -11.13 -3.10
N SER A 69 -16.44 -11.82 -4.01
CA SER A 69 -15.13 -12.40 -3.85
C SER A 69 -14.39 -12.28 -5.16
N VAL A 70 -13.13 -11.91 -5.11
CA VAL A 70 -12.29 -11.67 -6.29
C VAL A 70 -10.96 -12.40 -6.16
N SER A 71 -10.39 -12.80 -7.30
CA SER A 71 -8.99 -13.21 -7.34
C SER A 71 -8.11 -11.97 -7.36
N VAL A 72 -7.06 -11.96 -6.53
CA VAL A 72 -6.12 -10.85 -6.41
C VAL A 72 -4.73 -11.36 -6.77
N ASP A 73 -4.15 -10.78 -7.82
CA ASP A 73 -2.75 -11.03 -8.17
C ASP A 73 -1.88 -9.91 -7.63
N ILE A 74 -0.82 -10.30 -6.90
CA ILE A 74 0.13 -9.39 -6.27
C ILE A 74 1.50 -9.62 -6.89
N SER A 75 2.20 -8.55 -7.25
CA SER A 75 3.52 -8.64 -7.88
C SER A 75 4.47 -7.65 -7.22
N PHE A 76 5.42 -8.15 -6.44
CA PHE A 76 6.46 -7.36 -5.79
C PHE A 76 7.70 -7.23 -6.66
N LEU A 77 8.20 -6.01 -6.88
CA LEU A 77 9.49 -5.77 -7.53
C LEU A 77 10.60 -5.79 -6.47
N VAL A 78 11.31 -6.91 -6.40
CA VAL A 78 12.42 -7.17 -5.45
C VAL A 78 13.71 -7.34 -6.23
N ASN A 79 14.71 -6.52 -5.96
CA ASN A 79 16.03 -6.58 -6.63
C ASN A 79 15.99 -6.58 -8.17
N GLY A 80 14.96 -5.93 -8.76
CA GLY A 80 14.78 -5.86 -10.22
C GLY A 80 13.98 -7.00 -10.83
N GLU A 81 13.53 -7.97 -10.04
CA GLU A 81 12.71 -9.10 -10.47
C GLU A 81 11.32 -9.07 -9.82
N TYR A 82 10.31 -9.57 -10.54
CA TYR A 82 8.95 -9.63 -10.03
C TYR A 82 8.65 -10.98 -9.37
N GLN A 83 8.38 -10.95 -8.07
CA GLN A 83 7.84 -12.07 -7.30
C GLN A 83 6.31 -12.00 -7.31
N LYS A 84 5.64 -13.12 -7.65
CA LYS A 84 4.19 -13.14 -7.92
C LYS A 84 3.45 -14.05 -6.96
N TYR A 85 2.33 -13.53 -6.47
CA TYR A 85 1.41 -14.23 -5.58
C TYR A 85 -0.01 -14.08 -6.11
N THR A 86 -0.85 -15.07 -5.85
CA THR A 86 -2.29 -15.02 -6.15
C THR A 86 -3.05 -15.48 -4.92
N THR A 87 -4.08 -14.76 -4.56
CA THR A 87 -4.96 -15.10 -3.44
C THR A 87 -6.41 -14.75 -3.77
N THR A 88 -7.32 -15.14 -2.90
CA THR A 88 -8.72 -14.72 -2.96
C THR A 88 -8.97 -13.61 -1.96
N GLY A 89 -9.61 -12.54 -2.40
CA GLY A 89 -10.01 -11.43 -1.55
C GLY A 89 -11.53 -11.42 -1.32
N ASN A 90 -11.95 -11.26 -0.07
CA ASN A 90 -13.33 -10.98 0.27
C ASN A 90 -13.60 -9.49 0.11
N VAL A 91 -14.72 -9.14 -0.47
CA VAL A 91 -15.08 -7.75 -0.77
C VAL A 91 -16.00 -7.23 0.33
N SER A 92 -15.75 -6.01 0.80
CA SER A 92 -16.60 -5.36 1.80
C SER A 92 -18.00 -5.06 1.24
N GLU A 93 -18.99 -4.93 2.12
CA GLU A 93 -20.39 -4.63 1.74
C GLU A 93 -20.52 -3.35 0.90
N ASN A 94 -19.66 -2.35 1.13
CA ASN A 94 -19.64 -1.11 0.36
C ASN A 94 -18.98 -1.23 -1.01
N ARG A 95 -18.50 -2.43 -1.39
CA ARG A 95 -17.81 -2.72 -2.66
C ARG A 95 -16.57 -1.87 -2.94
N LYS A 96 -15.91 -1.36 -1.90
CA LYS A 96 -14.76 -0.46 -2.01
C LYS A 96 -13.49 -0.95 -1.33
N THR A 97 -13.52 -2.10 -0.72
CA THR A 97 -12.36 -2.65 0.00
C THR A 97 -12.28 -4.14 -0.23
N VAL A 98 -11.10 -4.63 -0.57
CA VAL A 98 -10.75 -6.03 -0.62
C VAL A 98 -9.94 -6.37 0.62
N PHE A 99 -10.38 -7.34 1.34
CA PHE A 99 -9.61 -8.00 2.39
C PHE A 99 -8.92 -9.23 1.79
N MET A 100 -7.60 -9.28 1.82
CA MET A 100 -6.84 -10.42 1.34
C MET A 100 -6.85 -11.52 2.38
N VAL A 101 -7.18 -12.73 1.97
CA VAL A 101 -7.37 -13.88 2.86
C VAL A 101 -6.07 -14.32 3.52
N ASP A 102 -6.19 -14.92 4.68
CA ASP A 102 -5.16 -15.21 5.69
C ASP A 102 -3.98 -16.08 5.23
N ASP A 103 -4.06 -16.80 4.12
CA ASP A 103 -2.98 -17.65 3.63
C ASP A 103 -1.67 -16.88 3.35
N LEU A 104 -1.76 -15.63 2.85
CA LEU A 104 -0.59 -14.79 2.61
C LEU A 104 -0.10 -14.05 3.86
N ASN A 105 -0.98 -13.78 4.82
CA ASN A 105 -0.63 -13.03 6.03
C ASN A 105 0.40 -13.75 6.91
N SER A 106 0.49 -15.06 6.80
CA SER A 106 1.43 -15.94 7.54
C SER A 106 2.52 -16.54 6.66
N ASP A 107 2.52 -16.28 5.34
CA ASP A 107 3.54 -16.76 4.42
C ASP A 107 4.86 -15.99 4.62
N PRO A 108 5.95 -16.65 5.04
CA PRO A 108 7.23 -15.99 5.28
C PRO A 108 7.86 -15.39 4.01
N GLU A 109 7.66 -16.02 2.84
CA GLU A 109 8.19 -15.52 1.56
C GLU A 109 7.45 -14.26 1.14
N PHE A 110 6.12 -14.27 1.19
CA PHE A 110 5.30 -13.09 0.94
C PHE A 110 5.69 -11.92 1.85
N LEU A 111 5.86 -12.17 3.15
CA LEU A 111 6.23 -11.14 4.12
C LEU A 111 7.67 -10.61 3.91
N ALA A 112 8.59 -11.46 3.45
CA ALA A 112 9.94 -11.04 3.12
C ALA A 112 9.94 -10.15 1.87
N ASP A 113 9.23 -10.56 0.83
CA ASP A 113 9.10 -9.79 -0.41
C ASP A 113 8.36 -8.46 -0.20
N PHE A 114 7.29 -8.45 0.59
CA PHE A 114 6.61 -7.22 1.01
C PHE A 114 7.56 -6.20 1.63
N LYS A 115 8.48 -6.65 2.49
CA LYS A 115 9.46 -5.77 3.15
C LYS A 115 10.58 -5.32 2.23
N ALA A 116 11.00 -6.16 1.29
CA ALA A 116 12.12 -5.91 0.40
C ALA A 116 11.73 -5.16 -0.89
N ALA A 117 10.45 -5.15 -1.24
CA ALA A 117 9.97 -4.59 -2.50
C ALA A 117 10.20 -3.08 -2.60
N SER A 118 10.51 -2.63 -3.80
CA SER A 118 10.51 -1.20 -4.17
C SER A 118 9.16 -0.73 -4.68
N VAL A 119 8.41 -1.63 -5.34
CA VAL A 119 7.08 -1.41 -5.91
C VAL A 119 6.24 -2.66 -5.70
N VAL A 120 4.94 -2.50 -5.46
CA VAL A 120 3.95 -3.56 -5.58
C VAL A 120 2.91 -3.19 -6.63
N ARG A 121 2.57 -4.16 -7.47
CA ARG A 121 1.41 -4.09 -8.39
C ARG A 121 0.35 -5.06 -7.92
N ILE A 122 -0.87 -4.58 -7.83
CA ILE A 122 -2.02 -5.39 -7.43
C ILE A 122 -3.04 -5.34 -8.56
N ARG A 123 -3.43 -6.52 -9.03
CA ARG A 123 -4.50 -6.68 -9.99
C ARG A 123 -5.68 -7.36 -9.29
N VAL A 124 -6.82 -6.69 -9.32
CA VAL A 124 -8.10 -7.24 -8.84
C VAL A 124 -8.83 -7.81 -10.05
N ASN A 125 -9.00 -9.11 -10.08
CA ASN A 125 -9.68 -9.80 -11.17
C ASN A 125 -11.17 -9.93 -10.81
N ASP A 126 -11.95 -8.94 -11.23
CA ASP A 126 -13.40 -8.92 -11.11
C ASP A 126 -13.99 -9.50 -12.41
N THR A 127 -14.90 -10.44 -12.30
CA THR A 127 -15.50 -11.10 -13.48
C THR A 127 -16.65 -10.31 -14.07
N THR A 128 -17.21 -9.39 -13.31
CA THR A 128 -18.40 -8.59 -13.67
C THR A 128 -18.04 -7.18 -14.08
N CYS A 129 -16.98 -6.61 -13.48
CA CYS A 129 -16.43 -5.30 -13.82
C CYS A 129 -15.07 -5.44 -14.52
N ASP A 130 -14.52 -4.33 -14.98
CA ASP A 130 -13.22 -4.31 -15.62
C ASP A 130 -12.11 -4.62 -14.59
N THR A 131 -11.13 -5.40 -15.05
CA THR A 131 -9.91 -5.67 -14.27
C THR A 131 -9.02 -4.44 -14.27
N GLU A 132 -8.63 -3.97 -13.09
CA GLU A 132 -7.73 -2.83 -12.93
C GLU A 132 -6.41 -3.25 -12.27
N ILE A 133 -5.34 -2.51 -12.58
CA ILE A 133 -4.01 -2.69 -11.99
C ILE A 133 -3.64 -1.41 -11.25
N TYR A 134 -3.28 -1.59 -10.00
CA TYR A 134 -2.84 -0.52 -9.09
C TYR A 134 -1.37 -0.69 -8.76
N GLU A 135 -0.63 0.42 -8.69
CA GLU A 135 0.79 0.40 -8.39
C GLU A 135 1.08 1.26 -7.17
N PHE A 136 1.74 0.67 -6.17
CA PHE A 136 2.14 1.36 -4.94
C PHE A 136 3.65 1.33 -4.76
N LYS A 137 4.22 2.45 -4.36
CA LYS A 137 5.62 2.52 -3.93
C LYS A 137 5.76 1.94 -2.54
N MET A 138 6.78 1.12 -2.34
CA MET A 138 7.00 0.40 -1.09
C MET A 138 8.01 1.07 -0.15
N THR A 139 8.42 2.31 -0.44
CA THR A 139 9.34 3.06 0.42
C THR A 139 8.76 3.20 1.84
N GLY A 140 9.46 2.65 2.83
CA GLY A 140 9.04 2.66 4.23
C GLY A 140 8.14 1.48 4.65
N SER A 141 7.81 0.54 3.76
CA SER A 141 6.98 -0.64 4.05
C SER A 141 7.53 -1.47 5.21
N THR A 142 8.84 -1.70 5.28
CA THR A 142 9.50 -2.43 6.38
C THR A 142 9.26 -1.76 7.73
N ALA A 143 9.45 -0.44 7.82
CA ALA A 143 9.23 0.30 9.06
C ALA A 143 7.76 0.28 9.45
N ALA A 144 6.86 0.45 8.49
CA ALA A 144 5.42 0.39 8.67
C ALA A 144 4.96 -0.99 9.16
N PHE A 145 5.44 -2.06 8.53
CA PHE A 145 5.17 -3.44 8.95
C PHE A 145 5.63 -3.68 10.39
N ASN A 146 6.86 -3.31 10.72
CA ASN A 146 7.40 -3.49 12.08
C ASN A 146 6.62 -2.69 13.12
N THR A 147 6.15 -1.49 12.77
CA THR A 147 5.29 -0.69 13.66
C THR A 147 3.97 -1.40 13.93
N VAL A 148 3.35 -1.98 12.91
CA VAL A 148 2.07 -2.67 13.03
C VAL A 148 2.22 -4.03 13.72
N SER A 149 3.25 -4.81 13.38
CA SER A 149 3.44 -6.19 13.89
C SER A 149 3.96 -6.28 15.32
N ASN A 150 4.78 -5.30 15.77
CA ASN A 150 5.42 -5.35 17.09
C ASN A 150 4.55 -4.80 18.23
N GLN A 151 3.33 -4.40 17.97
CA GLN A 151 2.43 -3.88 18.98
C GLN A 151 1.60 -5.01 19.58
N LYS A 152 1.85 -5.28 20.86
CA LYS A 152 1.08 -6.22 21.71
C LYS A 152 0.15 -5.44 22.61
#